data_dc35ccff403db7c5d0f5cb5c8612dd54
#
_entry.id   dc35ccff403db7c5d0f5cb5c8612dd54
#
_cell.length_a   1.000
_cell.length_b   1.000
_cell.length_c   1.000
_cell.angle_alpha   90.00
_cell.angle_beta   90.00
_cell.angle_gamma   90.00
#
_symmetry.space_group_name_H-M   'P 1'
#
loop_
_entity.id
_entity.type
_entity.pdbx_description
1 polymer ?
#
loop_
_entity_poly.entity_id
_entity_poly.type
_entity_poly.pdbx_seq_one_letter_code
_entity_poly.pdbx_strand_id
1 'polypeptide(L)'
;MGVDAAGGRLVTDGLQRREPTDVRPSVPPLRDGELPLSILIDYDGTISLTDVTDVVMAEHLPGNWEESAALYDAGKIGSRSQMVWELEEFDTESELLFATAAAQPHDPGFVPFIRRAQAASIPIEVVSDGFGFFIRPALERLGVGELTVVTSRTVFAGRSASIEFPNGHPRCLVCGTCKRERVFAHRAAGRQVMYIGDGESDRYAAGYSDIVFAKRSLERICIEAGWPFHRWTTFSEVDTWLAALIASFQEDGSVVAPVPTGAPPPRGFFCGPEAWGEGLADPPDGTWPPRYVPG
;
A
#
# COMPACT_ATOMS: atom_id res chain seq x y z
N MET A 1 50.21 38.09 -17.27
CA MET A 1 49.79 36.78 -16.72
C MET A 1 48.44 37.02 -16.04
N GLY A 2 47.37 36.76 -16.79
CA GLY A 2 46.01 36.89 -16.31
C GLY A 2 45.55 35.51 -15.82
N VAL A 3 44.91 35.47 -14.68
CA VAL A 3 44.18 34.31 -14.19
C VAL A 3 42.70 34.68 -14.17
N ASP A 4 41.94 34.11 -15.09
CA ASP A 4 40.50 34.19 -15.14
C ASP A 4 39.92 33.27 -14.06
N ALA A 5 39.27 33.87 -13.08
CA ALA A 5 38.43 33.16 -12.11
C ALA A 5 37.02 32.97 -12.71
N ALA A 6 36.82 31.90 -13.43
CA ALA A 6 35.49 31.47 -13.82
C ALA A 6 34.78 30.84 -12.63
N GLY A 7 33.97 31.64 -11.93
CA GLY A 7 32.98 31.14 -10.95
C GLY A 7 31.91 30.35 -11.67
N GLY A 8 32.09 29.04 -11.74
CA GLY A 8 31.06 28.10 -12.16
C GLY A 8 29.89 28.16 -11.21
N ARG A 9 28.85 28.91 -11.55
CA ARG A 9 27.52 28.72 -11.01
C ARG A 9 27.09 27.29 -11.36
N LEU A 10 27.05 26.40 -10.38
CA LEU A 10 26.27 25.19 -10.46
C LEU A 10 24.80 25.62 -10.66
N VAL A 11 24.38 25.63 -11.91
CA VAL A 11 22.95 25.66 -12.23
C VAL A 11 22.41 24.33 -11.73
N THR A 12 21.90 24.32 -10.51
CA THR A 12 21.00 23.28 -10.06
C THR A 12 19.69 23.50 -10.80
N ASP A 13 19.67 23.01 -12.05
CA ASP A 13 18.44 22.82 -12.78
C ASP A 13 17.53 21.99 -11.82
N GLY A 14 16.35 22.53 -11.51
CA GLY A 14 15.42 21.91 -10.57
C GLY A 14 14.90 20.59 -11.14
N LEU A 15 15.71 19.56 -11.03
CA LEU A 15 15.35 18.21 -11.41
C LEU A 15 14.18 17.80 -10.53
N GLN A 16 13.01 17.72 -11.13
CA GLN A 16 11.84 17.10 -10.53
C GLN A 16 12.22 15.66 -10.14
N ARG A 17 12.33 15.41 -8.86
CA ARG A 17 12.60 14.08 -8.36
C ARG A 17 11.27 13.31 -8.34
N ARG A 18 11.13 12.34 -9.23
CA ARG A 18 10.01 11.40 -9.26
C ARG A 18 10.37 10.15 -8.51
N GLU A 19 9.61 9.86 -7.47
CA GLU A 19 9.86 8.65 -6.68
C GLU A 19 9.34 7.40 -7.40
N PRO A 20 10.12 6.31 -7.40
CA PRO A 20 9.79 5.12 -8.16
C PRO A 20 8.63 4.33 -7.54
N THR A 21 7.60 4.13 -8.34
CA THR A 21 6.55 3.13 -8.10
C THR A 21 6.41 2.27 -9.35
N ASP A 22 6.13 0.99 -9.17
CA ASP A 22 5.81 0.11 -10.28
C ASP A 22 4.37 0.40 -10.74
N VAL A 23 4.20 0.72 -12.00
CA VAL A 23 2.90 1.10 -12.54
C VAL A 23 2.21 -0.13 -13.11
N ARG A 24 1.17 -0.59 -12.41
CA ARG A 24 0.34 -1.76 -12.79
C ARG A 24 1.21 -2.93 -13.27
N PRO A 25 2.13 -3.43 -12.43
CA PRO A 25 3.05 -4.47 -12.82
C PRO A 25 2.28 -5.73 -13.24
N SER A 26 2.79 -6.42 -14.23
CA SER A 26 2.24 -7.71 -14.66
C SER A 26 2.54 -8.78 -13.63
N VAL A 27 1.54 -9.62 -13.34
CA VAL A 27 1.72 -10.79 -12.48
C VAL A 27 2.10 -11.98 -13.34
N PRO A 28 3.18 -12.69 -13.04
CA PRO A 28 3.55 -13.88 -13.80
C PRO A 28 2.48 -14.96 -13.62
N PRO A 29 2.03 -15.63 -14.71
CA PRO A 29 1.05 -16.71 -14.60
C PRO A 29 1.62 -17.86 -13.77
N LEU A 30 0.72 -18.58 -13.08
CA LEU A 30 1.07 -19.77 -12.33
C LEU A 30 1.61 -20.85 -13.28
N ARG A 31 2.72 -21.47 -12.90
CA ARG A 31 3.32 -22.60 -13.63
C ARG A 31 3.05 -23.90 -12.89
N ASP A 32 3.12 -25.01 -13.64
CA ASP A 32 2.96 -26.34 -13.05
C ASP A 32 4.03 -26.61 -11.98
N GLY A 33 3.60 -27.10 -10.83
CA GLY A 33 4.47 -27.40 -9.70
C GLY A 33 4.85 -26.20 -8.83
N GLU A 34 4.44 -24.97 -9.16
CA GLU A 34 4.58 -23.83 -8.27
C GLU A 34 3.47 -23.83 -7.19
N LEU A 35 3.79 -23.38 -5.98
CA LEU A 35 2.80 -23.09 -4.97
C LEU A 35 1.87 -21.98 -5.51
N PRO A 36 0.55 -22.22 -5.62
CA PRO A 36 -0.38 -21.27 -6.24
C PRO A 36 -0.72 -20.11 -5.27
N LEU A 37 0.31 -19.46 -4.75
CA LEU A 37 0.21 -18.36 -3.78
C LEU A 37 0.89 -17.10 -4.34
N SER A 38 0.33 -15.95 -4.00
CA SER A 38 0.97 -14.64 -4.08
C SER A 38 0.78 -13.90 -2.77
N ILE A 39 1.71 -13.01 -2.43
CA ILE A 39 1.68 -12.25 -1.20
C ILE A 39 1.60 -10.76 -1.53
N LEU A 40 0.57 -10.09 -1.01
CA LEU A 40 0.42 -8.65 -1.04
C LEU A 40 0.56 -8.11 0.38
N ILE A 41 1.41 -7.10 0.55
CA ILE A 41 1.77 -6.58 1.86
C ILE A 41 1.57 -5.07 1.87
N ASP A 42 0.85 -4.56 2.85
CA ASP A 42 0.81 -3.13 3.12
C ASP A 42 2.13 -2.64 3.73
N TYR A 43 2.39 -1.32 3.68
CA TYR A 43 3.64 -0.79 4.20
C TYR A 43 3.47 -0.10 5.57
N ASP A 44 2.64 0.95 5.63
CA ASP A 44 2.48 1.78 6.82
C ASP A 44 1.81 0.99 7.95
N GLY A 45 2.42 0.99 9.15
CA GLY A 45 1.92 0.18 10.26
C GLY A 45 2.03 -1.34 10.09
N THR A 46 2.41 -1.82 8.90
CA THR A 46 2.53 -3.25 8.55
C THR A 46 3.99 -3.67 8.46
N ILE A 47 4.75 -3.22 7.46
CA ILE A 47 6.21 -3.43 7.35
C ILE A 47 6.93 -2.48 8.30
N SER A 48 6.57 -1.21 8.30
CA SER A 48 6.96 -0.25 9.33
C SER A 48 6.18 -0.49 10.62
N LEU A 49 6.77 -0.20 11.76
CA LEU A 49 6.11 -0.33 13.07
C LEU A 49 5.21 0.88 13.39
N THR A 50 5.39 1.97 12.66
CA THR A 50 4.59 3.20 12.70
C THR A 50 3.87 3.41 11.38
N ASP A 51 2.81 4.21 11.37
CA ASP A 51 2.34 4.83 10.15
C ASP A 51 3.33 5.93 9.76
N VAL A 52 4.12 5.70 8.72
CA VAL A 52 5.20 6.62 8.31
C VAL A 52 4.61 7.86 7.64
N THR A 53 3.51 7.69 6.91
CA THR A 53 2.78 8.80 6.31
C THR A 53 2.31 9.75 7.42
N ASP A 54 1.62 9.26 8.43
CA ASP A 54 1.13 10.07 9.56
C ASP A 54 2.27 10.77 10.29
N VAL A 55 3.37 10.06 10.60
CA VAL A 55 4.52 10.66 11.30
C VAL A 55 5.13 11.79 10.50
N VAL A 56 5.34 11.58 9.19
CA VAL A 56 5.94 12.61 8.31
C VAL A 56 5.01 13.81 8.17
N MET A 57 3.71 13.59 7.97
CA MET A 57 2.75 14.67 7.79
C MET A 57 2.55 15.48 9.08
N ALA A 58 2.41 14.81 10.22
CA ALA A 58 2.27 15.47 11.52
C ALA A 58 3.48 16.33 11.89
N GLU A 59 4.69 15.91 11.51
CA GLU A 59 5.92 16.64 11.83
C GLU A 59 6.13 17.86 10.89
N HIS A 60 5.79 17.71 9.61
CA HIS A 60 6.14 18.69 8.59
C HIS A 60 4.97 19.50 8.03
N LEU A 61 3.74 19.02 8.18
CA LEU A 61 2.51 19.67 7.69
C LEU A 61 1.42 19.75 8.77
N PRO A 62 1.73 20.25 9.99
CA PRO A 62 0.73 20.39 11.04
C PRO A 62 -0.38 21.34 10.58
N GLY A 63 -1.62 21.05 10.96
CA GLY A 63 -2.79 21.81 10.55
C GLY A 63 -3.54 21.13 9.42
N ASN A 64 -3.02 21.13 8.21
CA ASN A 64 -3.66 20.44 7.07
C ASN A 64 -3.80 18.95 7.32
N TRP A 65 -2.77 18.33 7.91
CA TRP A 65 -2.80 16.92 8.24
C TRP A 65 -3.89 16.59 9.28
N GLU A 66 -3.99 17.35 10.37
CA GLU A 66 -4.96 17.08 11.44
C GLU A 66 -6.42 17.15 10.93
N GLU A 67 -6.73 18.13 10.09
CA GLU A 67 -8.07 18.30 9.54
C GLU A 67 -8.39 17.21 8.48
N SER A 68 -7.45 16.92 7.58
CA SER A 68 -7.61 15.91 6.54
C SER A 68 -7.73 14.51 7.15
N ALA A 69 -6.91 14.17 8.14
CA ALA A 69 -6.97 12.89 8.85
C ALA A 69 -8.31 12.72 9.58
N ALA A 70 -8.82 13.74 10.25
CA ALA A 70 -10.11 13.69 10.91
C ALA A 70 -11.27 13.44 9.92
N LEU A 71 -11.21 14.01 8.73
CA LEU A 71 -12.21 13.78 7.68
C LEU A 71 -12.09 12.38 7.07
N TYR A 72 -10.87 11.89 6.88
CA TYR A 72 -10.62 10.52 6.42
C TYR A 72 -11.15 9.49 7.43
N ASP A 73 -10.82 9.63 8.71
CA ASP A 73 -11.29 8.74 9.79
C ASP A 73 -12.82 8.76 9.93
N ALA A 74 -13.42 9.94 9.73
CA ALA A 74 -14.87 10.09 9.69
C ALA A 74 -15.49 9.52 8.39
N GLY A 75 -14.67 9.09 7.41
CA GLY A 75 -15.07 8.60 6.10
C GLY A 75 -15.78 9.65 5.25
N LYS A 76 -15.42 10.90 5.41
CA LYS A 76 -15.93 12.02 4.62
C LYS A 76 -15.18 12.18 3.30
N ILE A 77 -13.89 11.85 3.31
CA ILE A 77 -13.01 11.87 2.15
C ILE A 77 -12.29 10.52 2.01
N GLY A 78 -11.77 10.22 0.84
CA GLY A 78 -10.89 9.08 0.59
C GLY A 78 -9.42 9.47 0.72
N SER A 79 -8.53 8.49 0.83
CA SER A 79 -7.08 8.68 0.92
C SER A 79 -6.53 9.53 -0.24
N ARG A 80 -7.09 9.37 -1.45
CA ARG A 80 -6.69 10.16 -2.61
C ARG A 80 -6.93 11.65 -2.41
N SER A 81 -8.12 12.04 -1.93
CA SER A 81 -8.46 13.44 -1.64
C SER A 81 -7.67 13.97 -0.46
N GLN A 82 -7.46 13.15 0.56
CA GLN A 82 -6.62 13.47 1.71
C GLN A 82 -5.21 13.87 1.27
N MET A 83 -4.52 12.99 0.54
CA MET A 83 -3.14 13.23 0.09
C MET A 83 -3.01 14.47 -0.82
N VAL A 84 -4.00 14.75 -1.67
CA VAL A 84 -4.00 15.97 -2.48
C VAL A 84 -4.08 17.19 -1.59
N TRP A 85 -5.01 17.21 -0.66
CA TRP A 85 -5.20 18.35 0.25
C TRP A 85 -3.97 18.60 1.15
N GLU A 86 -3.38 17.54 1.69
CA GLU A 86 -2.16 17.65 2.52
C GLU A 86 -0.99 18.29 1.78
N LEU A 87 -0.94 18.18 0.45
CA LEU A 87 0.13 18.79 -0.35
C LEU A 87 -0.20 20.19 -0.91
N GLU A 88 -1.43 20.71 -0.77
CA GLU A 88 -1.80 22.04 -1.29
C GLU A 88 -0.99 23.17 -0.68
N GLU A 89 -0.67 23.07 0.62
CA GLU A 89 0.11 24.07 1.34
C GLU A 89 1.55 23.60 1.65
N PHE A 90 2.01 22.58 0.89
CA PHE A 90 3.35 22.04 1.10
C PHE A 90 4.43 23.08 0.78
N ASP A 91 5.19 23.48 1.79
CA ASP A 91 6.31 24.41 1.71
C ASP A 91 7.46 23.96 2.62
N THR A 92 8.10 22.84 2.29
CA THR A 92 9.25 22.37 3.06
C THR A 92 10.29 21.67 2.16
N GLU A 93 11.49 21.47 2.67
CA GLU A 93 12.53 20.75 1.93
C GLU A 93 12.27 19.25 1.98
N SER A 94 12.25 18.59 0.83
CA SER A 94 11.98 17.15 0.73
C SER A 94 12.91 16.29 1.56
N GLU A 95 14.17 16.73 1.73
CA GLU A 95 15.19 16.05 2.52
C GLU A 95 14.78 15.84 4.00
N LEU A 96 13.98 16.76 4.55
CA LEU A 96 13.46 16.63 5.93
C LEU A 96 12.46 15.48 6.01
N LEU A 97 11.54 15.37 5.04
CA LEU A 97 10.56 14.27 4.97
C LEU A 97 11.28 12.92 4.84
N PHE A 98 12.29 12.86 3.95
CA PHE A 98 13.09 11.64 3.78
C PHE A 98 13.84 11.26 5.06
N ALA A 99 14.36 12.24 5.81
CA ALA A 99 15.07 11.99 7.07
C ALA A 99 14.12 11.43 8.13
N THR A 100 12.94 12.05 8.31
CA THR A 100 11.92 11.58 9.26
C THR A 100 11.44 10.18 8.91
N ALA A 101 11.13 9.92 7.65
CA ALA A 101 10.72 8.59 7.18
C ALA A 101 11.84 7.55 7.37
N ALA A 102 13.09 7.93 7.11
CA ALA A 102 14.23 7.03 7.28
C ALA A 102 14.49 6.61 8.73
N ALA A 103 14.06 7.42 9.69
CA ALA A 103 14.21 7.13 11.12
C ALA A 103 13.16 6.13 11.64
N GLN A 104 12.11 5.83 10.85
CA GLN A 104 11.03 4.96 11.32
C GLN A 104 11.48 3.50 11.40
N PRO A 105 11.10 2.80 12.48
CA PRO A 105 11.48 1.41 12.69
C PRO A 105 10.67 0.45 11.81
N HIS A 106 11.27 -0.68 11.45
CA HIS A 106 10.65 -1.76 10.69
C HIS A 106 10.58 -3.05 11.51
N ASP A 107 9.64 -3.92 11.19
CA ASP A 107 9.52 -5.23 11.82
C ASP A 107 10.76 -6.09 11.48
N PRO A 108 11.51 -6.57 12.48
CA PRO A 108 12.73 -7.34 12.25
C PRO A 108 12.49 -8.71 11.60
N GLY A 109 11.26 -9.24 11.68
CA GLY A 109 10.85 -10.49 11.04
C GLY A 109 10.53 -10.35 9.54
N PHE A 110 10.39 -9.11 9.03
CA PHE A 110 10.02 -8.87 7.65
C PHE A 110 11.03 -9.44 6.64
N VAL A 111 12.31 -9.12 6.78
CA VAL A 111 13.33 -9.58 5.82
C VAL A 111 13.45 -11.11 5.79
N PRO A 112 13.53 -11.84 6.93
CA PRO A 112 13.49 -13.30 6.93
C PRO A 112 12.26 -13.87 6.21
N PHE A 113 11.07 -13.33 6.44
CA PHE A 113 9.83 -13.71 5.78
C PHE A 113 9.93 -13.53 4.25
N ILE A 114 10.41 -12.37 3.78
CA ILE A 114 10.60 -12.10 2.34
C ILE A 114 11.57 -13.11 1.71
N ARG A 115 12.71 -13.38 2.37
CA ARG A 115 13.69 -14.34 1.85
C ARG A 115 13.14 -15.75 1.74
N ARG A 116 12.30 -16.18 2.69
CA ARG A 116 11.59 -17.47 2.60
C ARG A 116 10.63 -17.51 1.42
N ALA A 117 9.80 -16.50 1.24
CA ALA A 117 8.84 -16.43 0.15
C ALA A 117 9.55 -16.41 -1.21
N GLN A 118 10.64 -15.64 -1.35
CA GLN A 118 11.49 -15.62 -2.55
C GLN A 118 12.11 -16.99 -2.85
N ALA A 119 12.65 -17.67 -1.82
CA ALA A 119 13.21 -19.01 -1.98
C ALA A 119 12.18 -20.05 -2.47
N ALA A 120 10.90 -19.85 -2.14
CA ALA A 120 9.78 -20.65 -2.62
C ALA A 120 9.18 -20.13 -3.94
N SER A 121 9.81 -19.15 -4.59
CA SER A 121 9.34 -18.53 -5.85
C SER A 121 7.92 -17.93 -5.76
N ILE A 122 7.49 -17.49 -4.58
CA ILE A 122 6.19 -16.87 -4.37
C ILE A 122 6.29 -15.40 -4.79
N PRO A 123 5.44 -14.91 -5.72
CA PRO A 123 5.38 -13.49 -6.07
C PRO A 123 4.96 -12.63 -4.88
N ILE A 124 5.68 -11.51 -4.68
CA ILE A 124 5.45 -10.58 -3.57
C ILE A 124 5.32 -9.18 -4.13
N GLU A 125 4.32 -8.43 -3.65
CA GLU A 125 4.18 -7.00 -3.91
C GLU A 125 3.94 -6.26 -2.61
N VAL A 126 4.62 -5.13 -2.44
CA VAL A 126 4.28 -4.12 -1.44
C VAL A 126 3.26 -3.18 -2.06
N VAL A 127 2.06 -3.08 -1.46
CA VAL A 127 0.93 -2.33 -2.01
C VAL A 127 0.45 -1.32 -0.97
N SER A 128 0.89 -0.06 -1.09
CA SER A 128 0.59 1.00 -0.13
C SER A 128 -0.33 2.06 -0.71
N ASP A 129 -1.26 2.54 0.10
CA ASP A 129 -2.15 3.67 -0.22
C ASP A 129 -1.68 4.96 0.47
N GLY A 130 -0.38 5.10 0.70
CA GLY A 130 0.28 6.29 1.23
C GLY A 130 1.06 7.07 0.15
N PHE A 131 1.90 8.01 0.58
CA PHE A 131 2.69 8.87 -0.31
C PHE A 131 3.76 8.14 -1.13
N GLY A 132 4.25 7.02 -0.66
CA GLY A 132 5.13 6.12 -1.41
C GLY A 132 6.60 6.53 -1.55
N PHE A 133 6.95 7.80 -1.41
CA PHE A 133 8.31 8.29 -1.67
C PHE A 133 9.39 7.67 -0.78
N PHE A 134 9.01 7.20 0.40
CA PHE A 134 9.93 6.61 1.38
C PHE A 134 10.01 5.08 1.30
N ILE A 135 9.07 4.42 0.62
CA ILE A 135 8.95 2.95 0.65
C ILE A 135 10.16 2.30 -0.02
N ARG A 136 10.46 2.64 -1.27
CA ARG A 136 11.59 2.03 -1.97
C ARG A 136 12.94 2.30 -1.29
N PRO A 137 13.27 3.54 -0.86
CA PRO A 137 14.49 3.77 -0.08
C PRO A 137 14.57 2.95 1.21
N ALA A 138 13.43 2.70 1.88
CA ALA A 138 13.38 1.85 3.06
C ALA A 138 13.68 0.38 2.72
N LEU A 139 13.05 -0.17 1.69
CA LEU A 139 13.29 -1.53 1.22
C LEU A 139 14.73 -1.75 0.75
N GLU A 140 15.33 -0.75 0.09
CA GLU A 140 16.75 -0.79 -0.29
C GLU A 140 17.66 -0.87 0.93
N ARG A 141 17.40 -0.06 1.97
CA ARG A 141 18.16 -0.14 3.25
C ARG A 141 18.00 -1.48 3.95
N LEU A 142 16.83 -2.10 3.84
CA LEU A 142 16.54 -3.44 4.37
C LEU A 142 17.15 -4.56 3.52
N GLY A 143 17.74 -4.24 2.34
CA GLY A 143 18.34 -5.21 1.44
C GLY A 143 17.31 -6.04 0.65
N VAL A 144 16.09 -5.51 0.46
CA VAL A 144 15.00 -6.11 -0.32
C VAL A 144 14.42 -5.12 -1.34
N GLY A 145 15.25 -4.21 -1.85
CA GLY A 145 14.86 -3.17 -2.81
C GLY A 145 14.38 -3.68 -4.17
N GLU A 146 14.59 -4.97 -4.45
CA GLU A 146 14.10 -5.66 -5.66
C GLU A 146 12.60 -5.96 -5.63
N LEU A 147 11.92 -5.79 -4.49
CA LEU A 147 10.48 -6.02 -4.39
C LEU A 147 9.69 -5.05 -5.28
N THR A 148 8.64 -5.56 -5.89
CA THR A 148 7.63 -4.76 -6.58
C THR A 148 6.93 -3.84 -5.58
N VAL A 149 6.89 -2.54 -5.84
CA VAL A 149 6.23 -1.54 -5.00
C VAL A 149 5.16 -0.83 -5.81
N VAL A 150 3.92 -1.00 -5.40
CA VAL A 150 2.73 -0.42 -6.02
C VAL A 150 2.13 0.60 -5.06
N THR A 151 2.27 1.87 -5.38
CA THR A 151 1.87 2.99 -4.52
C THR A 151 1.56 4.24 -5.34
N SER A 152 1.23 5.36 -4.68
CA SER A 152 1.18 6.68 -5.29
C SER A 152 2.59 7.18 -5.66
N ARG A 153 2.66 8.26 -6.41
CA ARG A 153 3.93 8.89 -6.78
C ARG A 153 3.95 10.34 -6.34
N THR A 154 4.79 10.66 -5.38
CA THR A 154 5.05 12.04 -4.99
C THR A 154 6.06 12.67 -5.96
N VAL A 155 5.81 13.90 -6.40
CA VAL A 155 6.69 14.67 -7.29
C VAL A 155 7.10 15.92 -6.56
N PHE A 156 8.37 16.00 -6.17
CA PHE A 156 8.96 17.16 -5.51
C PHE A 156 9.54 18.15 -6.53
N ALA A 157 9.28 19.43 -6.30
CA ALA A 157 9.80 20.53 -7.11
C ALA A 157 10.24 21.69 -6.20
N GLY A 158 11.50 21.66 -5.74
CA GLY A 158 12.00 22.57 -4.70
C GLY A 158 11.22 22.33 -3.40
N ARG A 159 10.62 23.40 -2.86
CA ARG A 159 9.82 23.36 -1.64
C ARG A 159 8.34 23.00 -1.86
N SER A 160 7.94 22.72 -3.09
CA SER A 160 6.58 22.28 -3.42
C SER A 160 6.53 20.79 -3.74
N ALA A 161 5.38 20.16 -3.53
CA ALA A 161 5.13 18.80 -3.90
C ALA A 161 3.75 18.64 -4.54
N SER A 162 3.61 17.61 -5.34
CA SER A 162 2.33 17.14 -5.90
C SER A 162 2.30 15.63 -5.90
N ILE A 163 1.12 15.05 -6.12
CA ILE A 163 0.93 13.60 -6.10
C ILE A 163 0.26 13.11 -7.38
N GLU A 164 0.76 12.02 -7.92
CA GLU A 164 0.19 11.28 -9.03
C GLU A 164 -0.30 9.92 -8.55
N PHE A 165 -1.39 9.41 -9.15
CA PHE A 165 -2.00 8.14 -8.77
C PHE A 165 -1.96 7.12 -9.92
N PRO A 166 -0.77 6.66 -10.35
CA PRO A 166 -0.63 5.76 -11.49
C PRO A 166 -1.25 4.38 -11.25
N ASN A 167 -1.41 4.00 -9.98
CA ASN A 167 -1.98 2.75 -9.52
C ASN A 167 -3.41 2.89 -8.95
N GLY A 168 -4.00 4.07 -9.07
CA GLY A 168 -5.41 4.30 -8.75
C GLY A 168 -6.34 3.63 -9.77
N HIS A 169 -7.57 3.35 -9.37
CA HIS A 169 -8.58 2.82 -10.30
C HIS A 169 -9.03 3.94 -11.26
N PRO A 170 -9.20 3.67 -12.56
CA PRO A 170 -9.49 4.72 -13.56
C PRO A 170 -10.86 5.41 -13.38
N ARG A 171 -11.82 4.77 -12.71
CA ARG A 171 -13.17 5.31 -12.47
C ARG A 171 -13.50 5.52 -11.00
N CYS A 172 -12.66 5.02 -10.07
CA CYS A 172 -12.86 5.15 -8.64
C CYS A 172 -11.80 6.10 -8.10
N LEU A 173 -12.21 7.23 -7.56
CA LEU A 173 -11.31 8.28 -7.06
C LEU A 173 -11.08 8.22 -5.55
N VAL A 174 -11.43 7.12 -4.92
CA VAL A 174 -11.38 6.96 -3.48
C VAL A 174 -9.97 6.78 -2.97
N CYS A 175 -9.30 5.73 -3.47
CA CYS A 175 -7.96 5.36 -3.05
C CYS A 175 -6.92 5.92 -4.02
N GLY A 176 -5.77 6.35 -3.51
CA GLY A 176 -4.62 6.68 -4.32
C GLY A 176 -4.07 5.46 -5.05
N THR A 177 -4.01 4.34 -4.35
CA THR A 177 -3.62 3.02 -4.89
C THR A 177 -4.76 2.02 -4.72
N CYS A 178 -5.19 1.40 -5.82
CA CYS A 178 -6.25 0.42 -5.78
C CYS A 178 -5.72 -0.97 -5.37
N LYS A 179 -5.65 -1.24 -4.08
CA LYS A 179 -5.18 -2.52 -3.52
C LYS A 179 -6.03 -3.70 -4.02
N ARG A 180 -7.35 -3.52 -4.21
CA ARG A 180 -8.26 -4.52 -4.77
C ARG A 180 -7.87 -4.97 -6.18
N GLU A 181 -7.51 -4.03 -7.05
CA GLU A 181 -7.10 -4.36 -8.43
C GLU A 181 -5.86 -5.26 -8.45
N ARG A 182 -4.97 -5.10 -7.46
CA ARG A 182 -3.81 -5.99 -7.33
C ARG A 182 -4.23 -7.40 -6.94
N VAL A 183 -5.18 -7.55 -6.00
CA VAL A 183 -5.76 -8.86 -5.67
C VAL A 183 -6.32 -9.53 -6.92
N PHE A 184 -7.11 -8.81 -7.71
CA PHE A 184 -7.69 -9.36 -8.94
C PHE A 184 -6.65 -9.72 -9.99
N ALA A 185 -5.57 -8.93 -10.14
CA ALA A 185 -4.50 -9.25 -11.06
C ALA A 185 -3.80 -10.58 -10.71
N HIS A 186 -3.54 -10.82 -9.42
CA HIS A 186 -2.94 -12.08 -8.97
C HIS A 186 -3.90 -13.27 -9.11
N ARG A 187 -5.18 -13.10 -8.80
CA ARG A 187 -6.20 -14.14 -9.00
C ARG A 187 -6.38 -14.47 -10.49
N ALA A 188 -6.36 -13.47 -11.37
CA ALA A 188 -6.40 -13.70 -12.82
C ALA A 188 -5.19 -14.47 -13.35
N ALA A 189 -4.05 -14.40 -12.67
CA ALA A 189 -2.85 -15.20 -12.95
C ALA A 189 -2.92 -16.65 -12.40
N GLY A 190 -4.05 -17.06 -11.81
CA GLY A 190 -4.29 -18.41 -11.28
C GLY A 190 -3.80 -18.60 -9.83
N ARG A 191 -3.50 -17.53 -9.09
CA ARG A 191 -2.92 -17.60 -7.75
C ARG A 191 -3.95 -17.28 -6.66
N GLN A 192 -3.83 -17.94 -5.54
CA GLN A 192 -4.44 -17.49 -4.28
C GLN A 192 -3.69 -16.27 -3.77
N VAL A 193 -4.38 -15.38 -3.10
CA VAL A 193 -3.79 -14.14 -2.58
C VAL A 193 -3.78 -14.17 -1.06
N MET A 194 -2.58 -14.11 -0.49
CA MET A 194 -2.36 -13.76 0.91
C MET A 194 -2.20 -12.24 1.01
N TYR A 195 -3.05 -11.61 1.82
CA TYR A 195 -2.96 -10.19 2.13
C TYR A 195 -2.52 -9.97 3.58
N ILE A 196 -1.55 -9.10 3.79
CA ILE A 196 -1.03 -8.77 5.12
C ILE A 196 -1.16 -7.27 5.31
N GLY A 197 -1.90 -6.83 6.34
CA GLY A 197 -2.17 -5.43 6.60
C GLY A 197 -2.62 -5.14 8.03
N ASP A 198 -2.87 -3.86 8.31
CA ASP A 198 -3.25 -3.38 9.64
C ASP A 198 -4.33 -2.27 9.64
N GLY A 199 -4.55 -1.58 8.52
CA GLY A 199 -5.26 -0.32 8.45
C GLY A 199 -6.61 -0.33 7.77
N GLU A 200 -7.25 0.85 7.74
CA GLU A 200 -8.57 1.07 7.13
C GLU A 200 -8.54 0.87 5.60
N SER A 201 -7.47 1.29 4.92
CA SER A 201 -7.34 1.15 3.46
C SER A 201 -7.21 -0.31 3.01
N ASP A 202 -6.80 -1.21 3.91
CA ASP A 202 -6.58 -2.63 3.62
C ASP A 202 -7.87 -3.42 3.43
N ARG A 203 -9.01 -2.90 3.96
CA ARG A 203 -10.33 -3.52 3.78
C ARG A 203 -10.63 -3.81 2.31
N TYR A 204 -10.16 -2.94 1.41
CA TYR A 204 -10.41 -3.04 -0.02
C TYR A 204 -9.64 -4.15 -0.72
N ALA A 205 -8.62 -4.70 -0.07
CA ALA A 205 -7.91 -5.89 -0.52
C ALA A 205 -8.31 -7.12 0.28
N ALA A 206 -8.37 -7.01 1.60
CA ALA A 206 -8.67 -8.11 2.51
C ALA A 206 -9.99 -8.80 2.18
N GLY A 207 -11.05 -8.03 1.88
CA GLY A 207 -12.37 -8.57 1.52
C GLY A 207 -12.40 -9.42 0.25
N TYR A 208 -11.35 -9.38 -0.57
CA TYR A 208 -11.23 -10.15 -1.82
C TYR A 208 -10.07 -11.14 -1.81
N SER A 209 -9.29 -11.20 -0.73
CA SER A 209 -8.15 -12.10 -0.59
C SER A 209 -8.54 -13.45 -0.04
N ASP A 210 -7.75 -14.49 -0.36
CA ASP A 210 -8.03 -15.86 0.04
C ASP A 210 -7.51 -16.15 1.45
N ILE A 211 -6.43 -15.49 1.85
CA ILE A 211 -5.81 -15.58 3.17
C ILE A 211 -5.54 -14.16 3.65
N VAL A 212 -5.97 -13.83 4.86
CA VAL A 212 -5.81 -12.49 5.44
C VAL A 212 -5.05 -12.58 6.76
N PHE A 213 -3.98 -11.81 6.87
CA PHE A 213 -3.31 -11.53 8.13
C PHE A 213 -3.65 -10.10 8.56
N ALA A 214 -4.39 -9.95 9.63
CA ALA A 214 -4.90 -8.67 10.10
C ALA A 214 -4.46 -8.35 11.52
N LYS A 215 -4.14 -7.07 11.75
CA LYS A 215 -3.93 -6.49 13.08
C LYS A 215 -4.60 -5.12 13.17
N ARG A 216 -4.64 -4.49 14.34
CA ARG A 216 -5.18 -3.13 14.55
C ARG A 216 -6.58 -2.92 13.95
N SER A 217 -6.74 -1.85 13.12
CA SER A 217 -8.03 -1.50 12.51
C SER A 217 -8.53 -2.57 11.54
N LEU A 218 -7.65 -3.19 10.76
CA LEU A 218 -8.05 -4.25 9.85
C LEU A 218 -8.62 -5.46 10.59
N GLU A 219 -8.05 -5.84 11.75
CA GLU A 219 -8.60 -6.90 12.60
C GLU A 219 -10.05 -6.59 13.01
N ARG A 220 -10.30 -5.36 13.50
CA ARG A 220 -11.65 -4.91 13.86
C ARG A 220 -12.60 -5.00 12.67
N ILE A 221 -12.16 -4.55 11.49
CA ILE A 221 -12.95 -4.61 10.25
C ILE A 221 -13.28 -6.05 9.87
N CYS A 222 -12.33 -6.97 9.93
CA CYS A 222 -12.56 -8.38 9.63
C CYS A 222 -13.59 -9.00 10.60
N ILE A 223 -13.51 -8.67 11.89
CA ILE A 223 -14.48 -9.14 12.90
C ILE A 223 -15.88 -8.60 12.58
N GLU A 224 -16.02 -7.30 12.34
CA GLU A 224 -17.31 -6.66 12.06
C GLU A 224 -17.93 -7.16 10.76
N ALA A 225 -17.12 -7.43 9.75
CA ALA A 225 -17.53 -7.95 8.46
C ALA A 225 -17.78 -9.47 8.45
N GLY A 226 -17.35 -10.19 9.49
CA GLY A 226 -17.40 -11.65 9.54
C GLY A 226 -16.42 -12.32 8.57
N TRP A 227 -15.33 -11.65 8.19
CA TRP A 227 -14.32 -12.22 7.32
C TRP A 227 -13.35 -13.09 8.11
N PRO A 228 -12.95 -14.25 7.60
CA PRO A 228 -11.92 -15.07 8.21
C PRO A 228 -10.57 -14.40 8.08
N PHE A 229 -9.77 -14.43 9.14
CA PHE A 229 -8.43 -13.87 9.16
C PHE A 229 -7.55 -14.56 10.20
N HIS A 230 -6.24 -14.42 10.02
CA HIS A 230 -5.24 -14.77 11.01
C HIS A 230 -4.82 -13.49 11.74
N ARG A 231 -4.96 -13.50 13.08
CA ARG A 231 -4.39 -12.43 13.90
C ARG A 231 -2.87 -12.58 13.91
N TRP A 232 -2.16 -11.46 13.84
CA TRP A 232 -0.71 -11.44 13.90
C TRP A 232 -0.20 -10.19 14.60
N THR A 233 1.06 -10.23 15.07
CA THR A 233 1.74 -9.11 15.72
C THR A 233 3.04 -8.79 15.03
N THR A 234 3.82 -9.81 14.67
CA THR A 234 5.13 -9.68 14.02
C THR A 234 5.23 -10.55 12.77
N PHE A 235 6.08 -10.18 11.83
CA PHE A 235 6.34 -11.01 10.66
C PHE A 235 6.93 -12.38 11.00
N SER A 236 7.53 -12.57 12.17
CA SER A 236 8.01 -13.89 12.61
C SER A 236 6.87 -14.91 12.76
N GLU A 237 5.67 -14.46 13.17
CA GLU A 237 4.48 -15.32 13.25
C GLU A 237 3.99 -15.70 11.85
N VAL A 238 3.93 -14.72 10.95
CA VAL A 238 3.53 -14.92 9.55
C VAL A 238 4.54 -15.83 8.84
N ASP A 239 5.85 -15.66 9.11
CA ASP A 239 6.91 -16.51 8.57
C ASP A 239 6.79 -17.96 9.03
N THR A 240 6.45 -18.18 10.29
CA THR A 240 6.20 -19.53 10.83
C THR A 240 5.03 -20.20 10.11
N TRP A 241 3.95 -19.47 9.90
CA TRP A 241 2.79 -19.96 9.18
C TRP A 241 3.14 -20.30 7.71
N LEU A 242 3.86 -19.39 7.02
CA LEU A 242 4.30 -19.60 5.64
C LEU A 242 5.23 -20.80 5.51
N ALA A 243 6.15 -21.00 6.46
CA ALA A 243 7.03 -22.16 6.49
C ALA A 243 6.25 -23.48 6.54
N ALA A 244 5.22 -23.55 7.39
CA ALA A 244 4.36 -24.72 7.50
C ALA A 244 3.60 -25.00 6.18
N LEU A 245 3.05 -23.96 5.54
CA LEU A 245 2.37 -24.07 4.25
C LEU A 245 3.30 -24.60 3.15
N ILE A 246 4.52 -24.05 3.05
CA ILE A 246 5.52 -24.48 2.06
C ILE A 246 5.88 -25.94 2.29
N ALA A 247 6.08 -26.37 3.54
CA ALA A 247 6.39 -27.76 3.88
C ALA A 247 5.27 -28.71 3.47
N SER A 248 4.01 -28.40 3.80
CA SER A 248 2.84 -29.20 3.38
C SER A 248 2.75 -29.32 1.86
N PHE A 249 2.95 -28.21 1.15
CA PHE A 249 2.92 -28.23 -0.31
C PHE A 249 4.02 -29.12 -0.92
N GLN A 250 5.22 -29.07 -0.35
CA GLN A 250 6.33 -29.90 -0.79
C GLN A 250 6.13 -31.39 -0.49
N GLU A 251 5.40 -31.71 0.58
CA GLU A 251 5.16 -33.09 1.01
C GLU A 251 4.07 -33.77 0.17
N ASP A 252 2.94 -33.15 -0.04
CA ASP A 252 1.76 -33.78 -0.65
C ASP A 252 0.98 -32.89 -1.65
N GLY A 253 1.50 -31.69 -1.97
CA GLY A 253 0.82 -30.72 -2.84
C GLY A 253 -0.36 -30.02 -2.17
N SER A 254 -0.52 -30.11 -0.85
CA SER A 254 -1.60 -29.43 -0.14
C SER A 254 -1.44 -27.93 -0.23
N VAL A 255 -2.51 -27.26 -0.59
CA VAL A 255 -2.65 -25.81 -0.47
C VAL A 255 -3.71 -25.51 0.56
N VAL A 256 -3.60 -24.35 1.20
CA VAL A 256 -4.68 -23.87 2.03
C VAL A 256 -5.92 -23.78 1.17
N ALA A 257 -6.99 -24.47 1.54
CA ALA A 257 -8.25 -24.34 0.83
C ALA A 257 -8.65 -22.86 0.87
N PRO A 258 -8.93 -22.24 -0.28
CA PRO A 258 -9.35 -20.84 -0.28
C PRO A 258 -10.60 -20.76 0.58
N VAL A 259 -10.54 -19.95 1.61
CA VAL A 259 -11.78 -19.51 2.23
C VAL A 259 -12.49 -18.72 1.15
N PRO A 260 -13.76 -19.04 0.81
CA PRO A 260 -14.44 -18.38 -0.30
C PRO A 260 -14.66 -16.91 0.06
N THR A 261 -13.67 -16.08 -0.22
CA THR A 261 -13.80 -14.61 -0.22
C THR A 261 -14.28 -14.11 -1.59
N GLY A 262 -14.63 -15.02 -2.49
CA GLY A 262 -15.32 -14.72 -3.74
C GLY A 262 -16.82 -14.47 -3.59
N ALA A 263 -17.35 -14.56 -2.37
CA ALA A 263 -18.66 -14.00 -2.08
C ALA A 263 -18.59 -12.46 -2.25
N PRO A 264 -19.64 -11.83 -2.81
CA PRO A 264 -19.69 -10.38 -2.82
C PRO A 264 -19.46 -9.89 -1.39
N PRO A 265 -18.73 -8.77 -1.22
CA PRO A 265 -18.46 -8.21 0.10
C PRO A 265 -19.79 -8.09 0.86
N PRO A 266 -19.78 -8.29 2.20
CA PRO A 266 -20.99 -8.19 2.99
C PRO A 266 -21.70 -6.88 2.71
N ARG A 267 -23.02 -6.86 2.85
CA ARG A 267 -23.82 -5.65 2.67
C ARG A 267 -23.17 -4.49 3.45
N GLY A 268 -22.94 -3.37 2.75
CA GLY A 268 -22.28 -2.21 3.33
C GLY A 268 -20.80 -2.06 3.01
N PHE A 269 -20.18 -3.04 2.35
CA PHE A 269 -18.83 -2.88 1.84
C PHE A 269 -18.87 -2.26 0.44
N PHE A 270 -18.41 -1.02 0.34
CA PHE A 270 -18.34 -0.30 -0.92
C PHE A 270 -16.92 -0.21 -1.41
N CYS A 271 -16.61 -0.91 -2.48
CA CYS A 271 -15.36 -0.78 -3.18
C CYS A 271 -15.58 -0.97 -4.68
N GLY A 272 -15.20 0.03 -5.43
CA GLY A 272 -15.21 0.00 -6.87
C GLY A 272 -16.48 0.56 -7.54
N PRO A 273 -16.38 0.83 -8.85
CA PRO A 273 -17.44 1.45 -9.62
C PRO A 273 -18.74 0.65 -9.64
N GLU A 274 -18.65 -0.67 -9.58
CA GLU A 274 -19.78 -1.58 -9.52
C GLU A 274 -20.65 -1.41 -8.28
N ALA A 275 -20.07 -0.90 -7.19
CA ALA A 275 -20.80 -0.62 -5.96
C ALA A 275 -21.54 0.73 -6.01
N TRP A 276 -21.11 1.64 -6.87
CA TRP A 276 -21.64 3.01 -6.96
C TRP A 276 -22.47 3.28 -8.21
N GLY A 277 -22.51 2.34 -9.15
CA GLY A 277 -23.19 2.50 -10.42
C GLY A 277 -22.41 3.31 -11.45
N GLU A 278 -22.84 3.22 -12.70
CA GLU A 278 -22.28 4.02 -13.79
C GLU A 278 -22.64 5.50 -13.57
N GLY A 279 -21.64 6.37 -13.53
CA GLY A 279 -21.80 7.82 -13.42
C GLY A 279 -21.33 8.46 -12.11
N LEU A 280 -20.93 7.66 -11.11
CA LEU A 280 -20.33 8.19 -9.87
C LEU A 280 -18.78 8.26 -9.95
N ALA A 281 -18.23 8.30 -11.15
CA ALA A 281 -16.79 8.29 -11.40
C ALA A 281 -16.08 9.56 -10.93
N ASP A 282 -16.80 10.68 -10.86
CA ASP A 282 -16.31 11.97 -10.41
C ASP A 282 -17.31 12.57 -9.43
N PRO A 283 -17.14 12.44 -8.12
CA PRO A 283 -17.84 13.35 -7.22
C PRO A 283 -17.37 14.78 -7.55
N PRO A 284 -18.28 15.69 -7.87
CA PRO A 284 -17.93 17.02 -8.39
C PRO A 284 -17.16 17.91 -7.42
N ASP A 285 -16.95 17.45 -6.20
CA ASP A 285 -16.28 18.18 -5.11
C ASP A 285 -15.16 17.40 -4.43
N GLY A 286 -14.72 16.26 -4.99
CA GLY A 286 -13.71 15.41 -4.38
C GLY A 286 -14.17 14.70 -3.10
N THR A 287 -15.41 14.89 -2.70
CA THR A 287 -16.00 14.22 -1.54
C THR A 287 -16.46 12.81 -1.92
N TRP A 288 -16.36 11.92 -0.93
CA TRP A 288 -16.89 10.58 -1.04
C TRP A 288 -18.38 10.57 -1.30
N PRO A 289 -18.87 9.59 -2.09
CA PRO A 289 -20.27 9.23 -1.99
C PRO A 289 -20.57 8.92 -0.51
N PRO A 290 -21.74 9.31 -0.01
CA PRO A 290 -22.09 9.09 1.37
C PRO A 290 -21.86 7.63 1.73
N ARG A 291 -21.25 7.38 2.89
CA ARG A 291 -21.15 6.02 3.44
C ARG A 291 -22.53 5.39 3.38
N TYR A 292 -22.61 4.20 2.83
CA TYR A 292 -23.80 3.39 2.98
C TYR A 292 -24.09 3.23 4.48
N VAL A 293 -25.20 3.80 4.90
CA VAL A 293 -25.78 3.51 6.21
C VAL A 293 -26.73 2.35 5.96
N PRO A 294 -26.48 1.15 6.51
CA PRO A 294 -27.44 0.06 6.41
C PRO A 294 -28.75 0.55 7.00
N GLY A 295 -29.83 0.52 6.20
CA GLY A 295 -31.18 0.76 6.66
C GLY A 295 -31.71 -0.43 7.44
#